data_d1d7b789409587ecec90ea0d59186154
#
_entry.id   d1d7b789409587ecec90ea0d59186154
#
_cell.length_a   1.000
_cell.length_b   1.000
_cell.length_c   1.000
_cell.angle_alpha   90.00
_cell.angle_beta   90.00
_cell.angle_gamma   90.00
#
_symmetry.space_group_name_H-M   'P 1'
#
loop_
_entity.id
_entity.type
_entity.pdbx_description
1 polymer ?
#
loop_
_entity_poly.entity_id
_entity_poly.type
_entity_poly.pdbx_seq_one_letter_code
_entity_poly.pdbx_strand_id
1 'polypeptide(L)'
;MKRRGKAALCLGMTGVMAVGTMLSGCGKEQTNGKVKIEVVQYKPEAVDVFEELEKKFNETHDNIELVIDSPNDAMTILKTRFIREDYPDIIGIGSDVNYSNFLDSDMLMDISDFDGLDDIKEAYLETDKEMEYVPMDGVYAMPYMANASGVLY
;
A
#
# COMPACT_ATOMS: atom_id res chain seq x y z
N MET A 1 13.40 -6.98 81.58
CA MET A 1 12.65 -8.11 80.93
C MET A 1 12.92 -8.11 79.41
N LYS A 2 13.55 -9.21 78.95
CA LYS A 2 13.99 -9.44 77.57
C LYS A 2 12.82 -9.75 76.65
N ARG A 3 12.74 -9.14 75.47
CA ARG A 3 12.13 -9.81 74.31
C ARG A 3 12.96 -9.58 73.08
N ARG A 4 13.49 -10.65 72.59
CA ARG A 4 14.20 -10.80 71.31
C ARG A 4 13.19 -10.79 70.17
N GLY A 5 13.37 -9.89 69.25
CA GLY A 5 12.64 -9.91 67.95
C GLY A 5 13.56 -10.47 66.88
N LYS A 6 13.10 -11.47 66.20
CA LYS A 6 13.82 -12.24 65.19
C LYS A 6 13.97 -11.40 63.90
N ALA A 7 15.17 -11.28 63.39
CA ALA A 7 15.45 -10.77 62.07
C ALA A 7 14.93 -11.77 61.03
N ALA A 8 14.01 -11.33 60.18
CA ALA A 8 13.59 -12.05 59.00
C ALA A 8 14.44 -11.59 57.83
N LEU A 9 15.25 -12.49 57.34
CA LEU A 9 16.09 -12.35 56.15
C LEU A 9 15.21 -12.47 54.92
N CYS A 10 14.83 -11.34 54.33
CA CYS A 10 14.19 -11.35 52.99
C CYS A 10 15.27 -11.41 51.95
N LEU A 11 15.45 -12.60 51.39
CA LEU A 11 16.30 -12.86 50.24
C LEU A 11 15.61 -12.24 48.99
N GLY A 12 16.16 -11.13 48.50
CA GLY A 12 15.67 -10.47 47.30
C GLY A 12 15.99 -11.32 46.07
N MET A 13 14.93 -11.80 45.44
CA MET A 13 14.97 -12.38 44.11
C MET A 13 14.99 -11.23 43.10
N THR A 14 16.18 -10.86 42.68
CA THR A 14 16.37 -9.96 41.51
C THR A 14 15.98 -10.70 40.25
N GLY A 15 14.71 -10.54 39.86
CA GLY A 15 14.21 -10.91 38.54
C GLY A 15 14.83 -9.99 37.49
N VAL A 16 15.76 -10.53 36.72
CA VAL A 16 16.23 -9.90 35.50
C VAL A 16 15.07 -9.93 34.49
N MET A 17 14.32 -8.82 34.38
CA MET A 17 13.45 -8.58 33.27
C MET A 17 14.32 -8.34 32.02
N ALA A 18 14.50 -9.37 31.22
CA ALA A 18 14.96 -9.23 29.86
C ALA A 18 13.85 -8.47 29.11
N VAL A 19 14.05 -7.17 28.93
CA VAL A 19 13.27 -6.35 28.04
C VAL A 19 13.63 -6.78 26.62
N GLY A 20 12.87 -7.76 26.11
CA GLY A 20 12.84 -8.07 24.70
C GLY A 20 12.24 -6.88 23.98
N THR A 21 13.09 -6.01 23.43
CA THR A 21 12.69 -5.04 22.42
C THR A 21 12.21 -5.83 21.22
N MET A 22 10.90 -6.05 21.16
CA MET A 22 10.26 -6.43 19.90
C MET A 22 10.41 -5.22 18.97
N LEU A 23 11.42 -5.28 18.09
CA LEU A 23 11.39 -4.48 16.87
C LEU A 23 10.18 -5.01 16.09
N SER A 24 9.06 -4.31 16.22
CA SER A 24 7.98 -4.39 15.24
C SER A 24 8.53 -3.75 13.97
N GLY A 25 9.30 -4.52 13.21
CA GLY A 25 9.54 -4.19 11.83
C GLY A 25 8.18 -4.32 11.13
N CYS A 26 7.76 -3.29 10.42
CA CYS A 26 6.78 -3.42 9.35
C CYS A 26 7.35 -4.39 8.31
N GLY A 27 7.27 -5.68 8.60
CA GLY A 27 7.60 -6.74 7.66
C GLY A 27 6.38 -6.95 6.80
N LYS A 28 6.51 -6.75 5.48
CA LYS A 28 5.53 -7.24 4.52
C LYS A 28 5.26 -8.71 4.82
N GLU A 29 4.01 -9.09 4.68
CA GLU A 29 3.58 -10.47 4.89
C GLU A 29 4.32 -11.37 3.90
N GLN A 30 5.14 -12.27 4.41
CA GLN A 30 5.85 -13.25 3.59
C GLN A 30 5.02 -14.53 3.53
N THR A 31 4.45 -14.81 2.38
CA THR A 31 3.76 -16.07 2.13
C THR A 31 4.74 -17.04 1.45
N ASN A 32 5.04 -18.17 2.08
CA ASN A 32 5.96 -19.19 1.55
C ASN A 32 7.37 -18.67 1.18
N GLY A 33 7.87 -17.64 1.89
CA GLY A 33 9.20 -17.05 1.63
C GLY A 33 9.24 -16.04 0.48
N LYS A 34 8.11 -15.77 -0.18
CA LYS A 34 7.97 -14.72 -1.19
C LYS A 34 7.49 -13.42 -0.55
N VAL A 35 7.86 -12.29 -1.14
CA VAL A 35 7.30 -10.99 -0.80
C VAL A 35 5.96 -10.84 -1.52
N LYS A 36 4.88 -10.67 -0.79
CA LYS A 36 3.56 -10.42 -1.37
C LYS A 36 3.45 -8.95 -1.79
N ILE A 37 2.98 -8.70 -3.00
CA ILE A 37 2.59 -7.38 -3.52
C ILE A 37 1.10 -7.42 -3.82
N GLU A 38 0.34 -6.61 -3.14
CA GLU A 38 -1.11 -6.51 -3.31
C GLU A 38 -1.47 -5.30 -4.18
N VAL A 39 -2.26 -5.55 -5.20
CA VAL A 39 -2.83 -4.53 -6.09
C VAL A 39 -4.34 -4.53 -5.95
N VAL A 40 -4.94 -3.39 -5.65
CA VAL A 40 -6.40 -3.22 -5.72
C VAL A 40 -6.73 -2.27 -6.85
N GLN A 41 -7.50 -2.73 -7.84
CA GLN A 41 -7.86 -1.95 -9.02
C GLN A 41 -9.38 -1.84 -9.21
N TYR A 42 -9.82 -0.76 -9.89
CA TYR A 42 -11.23 -0.36 -9.95
C TYR A 42 -11.97 -0.75 -11.24
N LYS A 43 -11.35 -1.48 -12.16
CA LYS A 43 -11.92 -1.86 -13.47
C LYS A 43 -12.39 -3.31 -13.48
N PRO A 44 -13.61 -3.61 -13.01
CA PRO A 44 -14.13 -4.97 -12.99
C PRO A 44 -14.28 -5.58 -14.40
N GLU A 45 -14.41 -4.73 -15.42
CA GLU A 45 -14.46 -5.16 -16.83
C GLU A 45 -13.14 -5.73 -17.36
N ALA A 46 -12.04 -5.50 -16.65
CA ALA A 46 -10.70 -5.98 -17.03
C ALA A 46 -10.20 -7.14 -16.16
N VAL A 47 -11.04 -7.73 -15.31
CA VAL A 47 -10.67 -8.82 -14.38
C VAL A 47 -9.92 -9.94 -15.08
N ASP A 48 -10.48 -10.47 -16.16
CA ASP A 48 -9.86 -11.61 -16.88
C ASP A 48 -8.44 -11.29 -17.38
N VAL A 49 -8.21 -10.04 -17.80
CA VAL A 49 -6.89 -9.58 -18.25
C VAL A 49 -5.92 -9.49 -17.08
N PHE A 50 -6.37 -8.96 -15.95
CA PHE A 50 -5.54 -8.85 -14.76
C PHE A 50 -5.21 -10.22 -14.15
N GLU A 51 -6.14 -11.16 -14.14
CA GLU A 51 -5.88 -12.55 -13.72
C GLU A 51 -4.82 -13.23 -14.61
N GLU A 52 -4.88 -13.01 -15.92
CA GLU A 52 -3.86 -13.54 -16.83
C GLU A 52 -2.48 -12.90 -16.60
N LEU A 53 -2.43 -11.58 -16.36
CA LEU A 53 -1.19 -10.86 -16.06
C LEU A 53 -0.59 -11.27 -14.72
N GLU A 54 -1.42 -11.40 -13.68
CA GLU A 54 -1.02 -11.90 -12.36
C GLU A 54 -0.38 -13.30 -12.48
N LYS A 55 -1.06 -14.21 -13.18
CA LYS A 55 -0.54 -15.54 -13.41
C LYS A 55 0.81 -15.53 -14.13
N LYS A 56 0.93 -14.79 -15.23
CA LYS A 56 2.19 -14.67 -15.99
C LYS A 56 3.31 -14.08 -15.15
N PHE A 57 3.01 -13.06 -14.35
CA PHE A 57 3.98 -12.47 -13.45
C PHE A 57 4.48 -13.50 -12.42
N ASN A 58 3.56 -14.19 -11.77
CA ASN A 58 3.87 -15.16 -10.73
C ASN A 58 4.61 -16.41 -11.27
N GLU A 59 4.45 -16.75 -12.55
CA GLU A 59 5.20 -17.83 -13.21
C GLU A 59 6.67 -17.44 -13.50
N THR A 60 6.98 -16.15 -13.55
CA THR A 60 8.33 -15.66 -13.91
C THR A 60 9.10 -15.05 -12.74
N HIS A 61 8.47 -14.90 -11.57
CA HIS A 61 9.06 -14.28 -10.38
C HIS A 61 8.99 -15.21 -9.17
N ASP A 62 10.11 -15.83 -8.84
CA ASP A 62 10.18 -16.82 -7.75
C ASP A 62 10.18 -16.20 -6.35
N ASN A 63 10.56 -14.94 -6.23
CA ASN A 63 10.73 -14.23 -4.95
C ASN A 63 9.60 -13.23 -4.62
N ILE A 64 8.67 -13.03 -5.56
CA ILE A 64 7.52 -12.13 -5.41
C ILE A 64 6.25 -12.91 -5.70
N GLU A 65 5.21 -12.65 -4.93
CA GLU A 65 3.84 -13.09 -5.18
C GLU A 65 2.97 -11.85 -5.43
N LEU A 66 2.56 -11.66 -6.68
CA LEU A 66 1.62 -10.61 -7.06
C LEU A 66 0.19 -11.11 -6.84
N VAL A 67 -0.65 -10.31 -6.21
CA VAL A 67 -2.08 -10.58 -6.01
C VAL A 67 -2.87 -9.35 -6.46
N ILE A 68 -3.75 -9.53 -7.43
CA ILE A 68 -4.56 -8.44 -7.98
C ILE A 68 -6.03 -8.67 -7.61
N ASP A 69 -6.58 -7.75 -6.85
CA ASP A 69 -8.00 -7.72 -6.49
C ASP A 69 -8.75 -6.67 -7.32
N SER A 70 -9.87 -7.08 -7.90
CA SER A 70 -10.66 -6.25 -8.82
C SER A 70 -12.13 -6.18 -8.37
N PRO A 71 -12.41 -5.68 -7.16
CA PRO A 71 -13.76 -5.70 -6.63
C PRO A 71 -14.68 -4.70 -7.34
N ASN A 72 -15.96 -5.02 -7.42
CA ASN A 72 -16.96 -4.14 -8.05
C ASN A 72 -17.07 -2.76 -7.40
N ASP A 73 -16.75 -2.63 -6.13
CA ASP A 73 -16.80 -1.37 -5.38
C ASP A 73 -15.43 -1.02 -4.77
N ALA A 74 -14.41 -1.05 -5.62
CA ALA A 74 -13.02 -0.84 -5.23
C ALA A 74 -12.81 0.47 -4.45
N MET A 75 -13.48 1.57 -4.84
CA MET A 75 -13.32 2.86 -4.19
C MET A 75 -13.84 2.89 -2.75
N THR A 76 -14.97 2.25 -2.47
CA THR A 76 -15.50 2.12 -1.10
C THR A 76 -14.61 1.22 -0.25
N ILE A 77 -14.11 0.14 -0.85
CA ILE A 77 -13.19 -0.79 -0.18
C ILE A 77 -11.88 -0.08 0.17
N LEU A 78 -11.26 0.62 -0.77
CA LEU A 78 -10.03 1.37 -0.54
C LEU A 78 -10.19 2.43 0.56
N LYS A 79 -11.25 3.24 0.49
CA LYS A 79 -11.55 4.24 1.53
C LYS A 79 -11.72 3.61 2.92
N THR A 80 -12.39 2.45 2.98
CA THR A 80 -12.59 1.72 4.24
C THR A 80 -11.27 1.15 4.78
N ARG A 81 -10.44 0.59 3.90
CA ARG A 81 -9.13 0.06 4.25
C ARG A 81 -8.20 1.17 4.73
N PHE A 82 -8.18 2.32 4.06
CA PHE A 82 -7.36 3.48 4.45
C PHE A 82 -7.71 4.02 5.85
N ILE A 83 -9.01 4.06 6.21
CA ILE A 83 -9.44 4.44 7.56
C ILE A 83 -8.94 3.45 8.63
N ARG A 84 -8.69 2.20 8.24
CA ARG A 84 -8.19 1.15 9.14
C ARG A 84 -6.66 1.01 9.11
N GLU A 85 -5.98 1.89 8.37
CA GLU A 85 -4.53 1.81 8.14
C GLU A 85 -4.10 0.48 7.48
N ASP A 86 -5.00 -0.14 6.70
CA ASP A 86 -4.79 -1.37 5.93
C ASP A 86 -4.57 -0.99 4.46
N TYR A 87 -3.34 -0.68 4.09
CA TYR A 87 -3.00 -0.17 2.77
C TYR A 87 -2.56 -1.30 1.83
N PRO A 88 -3.14 -1.42 0.62
CA PRO A 88 -2.53 -2.23 -0.43
C PRO A 88 -1.22 -1.59 -0.90
N ASP A 89 -0.33 -2.38 -1.51
CA ASP A 89 0.93 -1.86 -2.03
C ASP A 89 0.72 -0.96 -3.24
N ILE A 90 -0.24 -1.30 -4.10
CA ILE A 90 -0.55 -0.55 -5.32
C ILE A 90 -2.07 -0.41 -5.45
N ILE A 91 -2.51 0.77 -5.88
CA ILE A 91 -3.90 1.03 -6.21
C ILE A 91 -4.05 1.41 -7.69
N GLY A 92 -5.03 0.79 -8.36
CA GLY A 92 -5.47 1.18 -9.69
C GLY A 92 -6.75 2.00 -9.59
N ILE A 93 -6.67 3.29 -9.87
CA ILE A 93 -7.78 4.23 -9.78
C ILE A 93 -7.91 5.05 -11.07
N GLY A 94 -9.00 5.78 -11.23
CA GLY A 94 -9.15 6.73 -12.32
C GLY A 94 -8.44 8.05 -12.02
N SER A 95 -8.02 8.74 -13.08
CA SER A 95 -7.62 10.14 -13.01
C SER A 95 -8.88 11.00 -12.82
N ASP A 96 -9.37 11.06 -11.60
CA ASP A 96 -10.61 11.72 -11.21
C ASP A 96 -10.49 12.29 -9.77
N VAL A 97 -11.60 12.78 -9.23
CA VAL A 97 -11.69 13.32 -7.88
C VAL A 97 -11.13 12.37 -6.78
N ASN A 98 -11.12 11.06 -7.00
CA ASN A 98 -10.55 10.15 -6.01
C ASN A 98 -9.03 10.22 -6.00
N TYR A 99 -8.38 10.36 -7.16
CA TYR A 99 -6.95 10.63 -7.25
C TYR A 99 -6.57 11.87 -6.46
N SER A 100 -7.25 13.00 -6.72
CA SER A 100 -7.01 14.26 -6.02
C SER A 100 -7.17 14.13 -4.50
N ASN A 101 -8.23 13.43 -4.05
CA ASN A 101 -8.47 13.23 -2.62
C ASN A 101 -7.40 12.36 -1.95
N PHE A 102 -6.91 11.32 -2.63
CA PHE A 102 -5.85 10.47 -2.08
C PHE A 102 -4.51 11.20 -2.04
N LEU A 103 -4.22 12.02 -3.04
CA LEU A 103 -3.04 12.86 -3.09
C LEU A 103 -3.05 13.91 -1.96
N ASP A 104 -4.13 14.67 -1.82
CA ASP A 104 -4.29 15.68 -0.76
C ASP A 104 -4.27 15.10 0.66
N SER A 105 -4.56 13.81 0.78
CA SER A 105 -4.52 13.08 2.05
C SER A 105 -3.17 12.41 2.34
N ASP A 106 -2.14 12.69 1.54
CA ASP A 106 -0.78 12.11 1.66
C ASP A 106 -0.77 10.54 1.62
N MET A 107 -1.65 9.99 0.79
CA MET A 107 -1.82 8.53 0.66
C MET A 107 -1.11 7.94 -0.57
N LEU A 108 -0.51 8.79 -1.40
CA LEU A 108 0.22 8.39 -2.59
C LEU A 108 1.69 8.71 -2.42
N MET A 109 2.54 7.79 -2.85
CA MET A 109 3.98 7.95 -2.81
C MET A 109 4.47 8.66 -4.07
N ASP A 110 5.42 9.57 -3.92
CA ASP A 110 6.16 10.14 -5.06
C ASP A 110 6.97 9.05 -5.75
N ILE A 111 6.74 8.88 -7.04
CA ILE A 111 7.39 7.90 -7.92
C ILE A 111 8.25 8.56 -8.99
N SER A 112 8.65 9.82 -8.80
CA SER A 112 9.44 10.58 -9.79
C SER A 112 10.74 9.88 -10.22
N ASP A 113 11.31 9.06 -9.33
CA ASP A 113 12.54 8.31 -9.59
C ASP A 113 12.29 6.93 -10.26
N PHE A 114 11.04 6.64 -10.66
CA PHE A 114 10.71 5.35 -11.26
C PHE A 114 11.10 5.32 -12.74
N ASP A 115 12.01 4.42 -13.10
CA ASP A 115 12.58 4.30 -14.46
C ASP A 115 11.54 4.12 -15.57
N GLY A 116 10.35 3.53 -15.25
CA GLY A 116 9.27 3.31 -16.20
C GLY A 116 8.51 4.56 -16.63
N LEU A 117 8.72 5.71 -15.99
CA LEU A 117 8.05 6.96 -16.36
C LEU A 117 8.51 7.50 -17.71
N ASP A 118 9.78 7.26 -18.08
CA ASP A 118 10.34 7.70 -19.37
C ASP A 118 9.64 7.04 -20.57
N ASP A 119 9.00 5.89 -20.37
CA ASP A 119 8.23 5.19 -21.40
C ASP A 119 6.80 5.73 -21.55
N ILE A 120 6.35 6.58 -20.62
CA ILE A 120 5.01 7.18 -20.64
C ILE A 120 5.02 8.49 -21.41
N LYS A 121 4.03 8.67 -22.28
CA LYS A 121 3.89 9.94 -23.00
C LYS A 121 3.57 11.07 -22.00
N GLU A 122 4.31 12.16 -22.09
CA GLU A 122 4.18 13.35 -21.25
C GLU A 122 2.72 13.85 -21.13
N ALA A 123 1.97 13.85 -22.24
CA ALA A 123 0.57 14.28 -22.23
C ALA A 123 -0.33 13.48 -21.28
N TYR A 124 0.00 12.23 -20.95
CA TYR A 124 -0.77 11.46 -19.98
C TYR A 124 -0.38 11.81 -18.55
N LEU A 125 0.90 12.06 -18.28
CA LEU A 125 1.37 12.54 -17.00
C LEU A 125 0.83 13.95 -16.70
N GLU A 126 0.79 14.82 -17.70
CA GLU A 126 0.17 16.16 -17.59
C GLU A 126 -1.31 16.06 -17.22
N THR A 127 -2.05 15.11 -17.81
CA THR A 127 -3.47 14.89 -17.50
C THR A 127 -3.68 14.56 -16.02
N ASP A 128 -2.83 13.75 -15.41
CA ASP A 128 -2.90 13.44 -13.98
C ASP A 128 -2.58 14.67 -13.14
N LYS A 129 -1.61 15.47 -13.54
CA LYS A 129 -1.29 16.76 -12.86
C LYS A 129 -2.43 17.78 -12.91
N GLU A 130 -3.17 17.83 -14.02
CA GLU A 130 -4.35 18.70 -14.14
C GLU A 130 -5.48 18.32 -13.15
N MET A 131 -5.45 17.10 -12.61
CA MET A 131 -6.44 16.65 -11.62
C MET A 131 -6.05 16.99 -10.18
N GLU A 132 -4.86 17.52 -9.93
CA GLU A 132 -4.42 17.92 -8.60
C GLU A 132 -5.17 19.17 -8.15
N TYR A 133 -5.80 19.15 -6.96
CA TYR A 133 -6.44 20.34 -6.39
C TYR A 133 -5.40 21.37 -5.96
N VAL A 134 -4.31 20.90 -5.41
CA VAL A 134 -3.13 21.71 -5.07
C VAL A 134 -1.96 21.14 -5.85
N PRO A 135 -1.39 21.90 -6.80
CA PRO A 135 -0.23 21.42 -7.54
C PRO A 135 0.91 21.00 -6.62
N MET A 136 1.40 19.79 -6.80
CA MET A 136 2.51 19.23 -6.04
C MET A 136 3.72 18.99 -6.95
N ASP A 137 4.92 19.17 -6.37
CA ASP A 137 6.13 18.71 -7.03
C ASP A 137 6.18 17.18 -6.98
N GLY A 138 6.63 16.54 -8.06
CA GLY A 138 6.72 15.09 -8.13
C GLY A 138 5.71 14.44 -9.07
N VAL A 139 5.74 13.10 -9.12
CA VAL A 139 4.82 12.25 -9.89
C VAL A 139 4.21 11.23 -8.93
N TYR A 140 2.90 11.19 -8.85
CA TYR A 140 2.17 10.37 -7.88
C TYR A 140 1.28 9.30 -8.51
N ALA A 141 1.21 9.28 -9.84
CA ALA A 141 0.49 8.27 -10.59
C ALA A 141 1.22 7.91 -11.88
N MET A 142 1.08 6.66 -12.29
CA MET A 142 1.55 6.18 -13.58
C MET A 142 0.35 5.77 -14.43
N PRO A 143 0.05 6.50 -15.51
CA PRO A 143 -1.05 6.16 -16.41
C PRO A 143 -0.79 4.81 -17.10
N TYR A 144 -1.69 3.85 -16.90
CA TYR A 144 -1.59 2.52 -17.51
C TYR A 144 -2.71 2.24 -18.53
N MET A 145 -3.76 3.05 -18.53
CA MET A 145 -4.85 3.00 -19.50
C MET A 145 -5.36 4.40 -19.79
N ALA A 146 -5.78 4.65 -21.02
CA ALA A 146 -6.40 5.90 -21.42
C ALA A 146 -7.81 5.66 -21.97
N ASN A 147 -8.76 6.52 -21.58
CA ASN A 147 -10.10 6.56 -22.14
C ASN A 147 -10.30 7.86 -22.92
N ALA A 148 -11.09 7.79 -23.99
CA ALA A 148 -11.54 8.98 -24.69
C ALA A 148 -13.06 9.08 -24.53
N SER A 149 -13.53 10.24 -24.07
CA SER A 149 -14.94 10.57 -24.00
C SER A 149 -15.28 11.67 -25.02
N GLY A 150 -16.44 11.58 -25.64
CA GLY A 150 -16.90 12.57 -26.62
C GLY A 150 -18.40 12.66 -26.65
N VAL A 151 -18.90 13.76 -27.22
CA VAL A 151 -20.32 13.97 -27.51
C VAL A 151 -20.53 13.76 -28.99
N LEU A 152 -21.46 12.86 -29.33
CA LEU A 152 -21.95 12.69 -30.71
C LEU A 152 -23.16 13.61 -30.89
N TYR A 153 -23.16 14.42 -31.97
CA TYR A 153 -24.26 15.30 -32.35
C TYR A 153 -24.51 15.24 -33.87
#